data_edd96691c777a9bdcee43c98f1a32a45
#
_entry.id   edd96691c777a9bdcee43c98f1a32a45
#
_cell.length_a   1.000
_cell.length_b   1.000
_cell.length_c   1.000
_cell.angle_alpha   90.00
_cell.angle_beta   90.00
_cell.angle_gamma   90.00
#
_symmetry.space_group_name_H-M   'P 1'
#
loop_
_entity.id
_entity.type
_entity.pdbx_description
1 polymer ?
#
loop_
_entity_poly.entity_id
_entity_poly.type
_entity_poly.pdbx_seq_one_letter_code
_entity_poly.pdbx_strand_id
1 'polypeptide(L)'
;MDFRNVAIVAHVDHGKTTLVDAMLRQSGALTHRGDDTTERIMDSGDLEKEKGITILAKNTAVHRHHPDGSVTVINVIDTPGHADFGGEVERGLSMVDGVLLLVDASEGPLPQTRFVLRKALAAHLPVILVVNKTDRPDARIAEVVSESHDLLLDVASDLDEAAQKAAEHALGLPTLYASGRAGIASTTEPANGENPDGTNLDPLFNVLLEHIPPPQGDPEAPLQALVTNLDASAFLGRLALIRIYKGRIRKGQQVAWMREVDGLPVITNAKITELLVTEGVERTPTNEAIAGDIVAVAGIPEIMIGDTLADPDHAHALPRITVDEPAISVTIGTNTSPLAGKVPGHKLTARMVKNRLDSELVGNVSIQVVDIGRPDAWEVQGRGELALAVLVEQMRREGFELTVGKPQVVTRTIDGKLHEPFEAMTIDCPEEYVGAITQLMAARKGRMEDMTNHAAGWVRMDFIVPSRGLIGFRTDFLTLTRGTGIANAVFDGYRPWAGEIRARHTGSLVSDRTGSITPFAMMQLSDRGQFFVEPGQDTYEGQVVGINPRAEDLDVNVTREKKLTNMRSSTADVMETLARPLELGLEQAMEFCAEDECVEVTPEVVRVRKVELTASLRARAKARAKARN
;
A
#
# COMPACT_ATOMS: atom_id res chain seq x y z
N MET A 1 -18.74 -15.44 26.67
CA MET A 1 -17.75 -15.52 25.58
C MET A 1 -16.56 -14.66 26.00
N ASP A 2 -15.38 -15.15 25.84
CA ASP A 2 -14.15 -14.41 26.06
C ASP A 2 -13.59 -13.99 24.69
N PHE A 3 -13.02 -12.79 24.59
CA PHE A 3 -12.49 -12.26 23.35
C PHE A 3 -10.99 -11.96 23.46
N ARG A 4 -10.28 -12.07 22.33
CA ARG A 4 -8.94 -11.50 22.13
C ARG A 4 -8.92 -10.83 20.77
N ASN A 5 -8.53 -9.57 20.72
CA ASN A 5 -8.40 -8.82 19.48
C ASN A 5 -6.92 -8.61 19.21
N VAL A 6 -6.42 -9.15 18.11
CA VAL A 6 -5.00 -9.21 17.80
C VAL A 6 -4.73 -8.75 16.39
N ALA A 7 -3.77 -7.84 16.21
CA ALA A 7 -3.24 -7.52 14.90
C ALA A 7 -2.03 -8.39 14.56
N ILE A 8 -1.95 -8.90 13.35
CA ILE A 8 -0.72 -9.50 12.84
C ILE A 8 -0.01 -8.47 11.99
N VAL A 9 1.19 -8.13 12.41
CA VAL A 9 2.07 -7.14 11.81
C VAL A 9 3.29 -7.85 11.26
N ALA A 10 3.58 -7.62 10.00
CA ALA A 10 4.73 -8.21 9.31
C ALA A 10 5.16 -7.35 8.14
N HIS A 11 6.42 -7.46 7.75
CA HIS A 11 6.85 -7.00 6.44
C HIS A 11 6.20 -7.83 5.33
N VAL A 12 6.17 -7.28 4.11
CA VAL A 12 5.75 -8.01 2.91
C VAL A 12 6.59 -9.29 2.80
N ASP A 13 5.96 -10.39 2.41
CA ASP A 13 6.58 -11.71 2.25
C ASP A 13 7.10 -12.40 3.53
N HIS A 14 6.97 -11.84 4.73
CA HIS A 14 7.32 -12.54 5.98
C HIS A 14 6.38 -13.70 6.35
N GLY A 15 5.35 -13.97 5.53
CA GLY A 15 4.46 -15.13 5.66
C GLY A 15 3.22 -14.89 6.52
N LYS A 16 2.80 -13.64 6.68
CA LYS A 16 1.61 -13.24 7.44
C LYS A 16 0.35 -13.98 7.00
N THR A 17 -0.03 -13.89 5.73
CA THR A 17 -1.21 -14.54 5.16
C THR A 17 -1.15 -16.06 5.34
N THR A 18 0.03 -16.67 5.14
CA THR A 18 0.23 -18.12 5.32
C THR A 18 0.01 -18.56 6.77
N LEU A 19 0.47 -17.75 7.74
CA LEU A 19 0.26 -18.05 9.17
C LEU A 19 -1.22 -17.94 9.55
N VAL A 20 -1.91 -16.87 9.09
CA VAL A 20 -3.35 -16.69 9.34
C VAL A 20 -4.17 -17.82 8.73
N ASP A 21 -3.85 -18.23 7.51
CA ASP A 21 -4.51 -19.37 6.85
C ASP A 21 -4.31 -20.66 7.66
N ALA A 22 -3.10 -20.90 8.23
CA ALA A 22 -2.84 -22.03 9.09
C ALA A 22 -3.65 -21.97 10.40
N MET A 23 -3.77 -20.77 11.00
CA MET A 23 -4.61 -20.55 12.20
C MET A 23 -6.08 -20.87 11.91
N LEU A 24 -6.62 -20.38 10.79
CA LEU A 24 -8.00 -20.62 10.37
C LEU A 24 -8.28 -22.11 10.09
N ARG A 25 -7.35 -22.82 9.45
CA ARG A 25 -7.48 -24.26 9.19
C ARG A 25 -7.51 -25.07 10.49
N GLN A 26 -6.62 -24.77 11.43
CA GLN A 26 -6.51 -25.52 12.69
C GLN A 26 -7.63 -25.21 13.68
N SER A 27 -8.27 -24.05 13.58
CA SER A 27 -9.45 -23.72 14.40
C SER A 27 -10.75 -24.36 13.92
N GLY A 28 -10.75 -25.02 12.74
CA GLY A 28 -11.96 -25.54 12.13
C GLY A 28 -12.90 -24.49 11.53
N ALA A 29 -12.46 -23.23 11.47
CA ALA A 29 -13.23 -22.14 10.90
C ALA A 29 -13.45 -22.28 9.38
N LEU A 30 -12.61 -23.10 8.71
CA LEU A 30 -12.75 -23.46 7.32
C LEU A 30 -13.41 -24.83 7.22
N THR A 31 -14.73 -24.89 7.12
CA THR A 31 -15.44 -26.11 6.77
C THR A 31 -15.20 -26.44 5.32
N HIS A 32 -14.82 -27.69 5.03
CA HIS A 32 -14.59 -28.26 3.71
C HIS A 32 -15.73 -27.94 2.72
N ARG A 33 -15.58 -26.90 1.91
CA ARG A 33 -16.28 -26.76 0.63
C ARG A 33 -15.21 -26.78 -0.48
N GLY A 34 -14.98 -27.96 -0.99
CA GLY A 34 -14.40 -28.31 -2.27
C GLY A 34 -13.44 -27.30 -2.90
N ASP A 35 -12.21 -27.44 -2.66
CA ASP A 35 -11.00 -27.35 -3.46
C ASP A 35 -9.81 -27.09 -2.55
N ASP A 36 -8.97 -28.11 -2.38
CA ASP A 36 -7.79 -28.10 -1.50
C ASP A 36 -6.61 -27.25 -2.02
N THR A 37 -6.86 -26.35 -2.97
CA THR A 37 -5.79 -25.67 -3.71
C THR A 37 -5.79 -24.14 -3.60
N THR A 38 -6.69 -23.50 -2.83
CA THR A 38 -6.63 -22.05 -2.66
C THR A 38 -5.63 -21.68 -1.58
N GLU A 39 -4.37 -21.53 -1.96
CA GLU A 39 -3.38 -20.79 -1.18
C GLU A 39 -3.82 -19.31 -1.10
N ARG A 40 -3.72 -18.67 0.08
CA ARG A 40 -4.06 -17.28 0.37
C ARG A 40 -5.55 -16.94 0.38
N ILE A 41 -6.27 -17.55 1.32
CA ILE A 41 -7.72 -17.31 1.52
C ILE A 41 -7.98 -15.85 1.93
N MET A 42 -7.05 -15.23 2.66
CA MET A 42 -7.16 -13.86 3.13
C MET A 42 -6.96 -12.82 2.01
N ASP A 43 -6.07 -13.07 1.05
CA ASP A 43 -5.84 -12.16 -0.07
C ASP A 43 -6.93 -12.37 -1.15
N SER A 44 -8.14 -11.88 -0.88
CA SER A 44 -9.30 -12.09 -1.75
C SER A 44 -9.33 -11.16 -2.96
N GLY A 45 -8.61 -10.03 -2.93
CA GLY A 45 -8.54 -9.05 -4.01
C GLY A 45 -7.64 -9.53 -5.16
N ASP A 46 -8.07 -9.35 -6.42
CA ASP A 46 -7.25 -9.72 -7.59
C ASP A 46 -5.91 -8.97 -7.62
N LEU A 47 -5.90 -7.69 -7.21
CA LEU A 47 -4.67 -6.89 -7.10
C LEU A 47 -3.76 -7.36 -5.95
N GLU A 48 -4.33 -7.77 -4.82
CA GLU A 48 -3.56 -8.33 -3.70
C GLU A 48 -2.85 -9.62 -4.11
N LYS A 49 -3.56 -10.51 -4.82
CA LYS A 49 -3.00 -11.75 -5.36
C LYS A 49 -1.90 -11.52 -6.40
N GLU A 50 -2.13 -10.56 -7.31
CA GLU A 50 -1.18 -10.22 -8.37
C GLU A 50 0.09 -9.56 -7.83
N LYS A 51 -0.07 -8.63 -6.87
CA LYS A 51 1.04 -7.89 -6.24
C LYS A 51 1.70 -8.66 -5.09
N GLY A 52 1.03 -9.67 -4.54
CA GLY A 52 1.49 -10.41 -3.38
C GLY A 52 1.48 -9.63 -2.06
N ILE A 53 0.71 -8.53 -1.99
CA ILE A 53 0.65 -7.64 -0.82
C ILE A 53 -0.77 -7.50 -0.30
N THR A 54 -0.96 -7.39 1.02
CA THR A 54 -2.22 -7.00 1.63
C THR A 54 -2.41 -5.50 1.44
N ILE A 55 -3.54 -5.10 0.87
CA ILE A 55 -3.89 -3.69 0.61
C ILE A 55 -4.87 -3.18 1.66
N LEU A 56 -5.90 -3.97 1.97
CA LEU A 56 -6.96 -3.63 2.93
C LEU A 56 -6.84 -4.48 4.19
N ALA A 57 -7.00 -3.85 5.35
CA ALA A 57 -7.10 -4.57 6.62
C ALA A 57 -8.37 -5.44 6.64
N LYS A 58 -8.22 -6.72 6.98
CA LYS A 58 -9.31 -7.70 7.04
C LYS A 58 -9.44 -8.25 8.45
N ASN A 59 -10.68 -8.47 8.87
CA ASN A 59 -10.99 -9.11 10.13
C ASN A 59 -11.40 -10.56 9.90
N THR A 60 -10.79 -11.47 10.64
CA THR A 60 -11.16 -12.87 10.72
C THR A 60 -11.33 -13.27 12.18
N ALA A 61 -12.16 -14.28 12.44
CA ALA A 61 -12.37 -14.79 13.79
C ALA A 61 -12.01 -16.28 13.86
N VAL A 62 -11.17 -16.60 14.84
CA VAL A 62 -10.73 -17.96 15.16
C VAL A 62 -11.38 -18.37 16.49
N HIS A 63 -12.05 -19.51 16.53
CA HIS A 63 -12.66 -20.02 17.74
C HIS A 63 -11.75 -21.04 18.43
N ARG A 64 -11.32 -20.76 19.65
CA ARG A 64 -10.55 -21.67 20.47
C ARG A 64 -11.45 -22.36 21.50
N HIS A 65 -11.64 -23.65 21.32
CA HIS A 65 -12.37 -24.48 22.28
C HIS A 65 -11.45 -24.97 23.40
N HIS A 66 -11.82 -24.72 24.64
CA HIS A 66 -11.08 -25.15 25.81
C HIS A 66 -11.60 -26.49 26.33
N PRO A 67 -10.76 -27.25 27.09
CA PRO A 67 -11.18 -28.54 27.66
C PRO A 67 -12.35 -28.45 28.64
N ASP A 68 -12.59 -27.29 29.26
CA ASP A 68 -13.72 -27.01 30.16
C ASP A 68 -15.03 -26.71 29.42
N GLY A 69 -15.02 -26.73 28.07
CA GLY A 69 -16.16 -26.43 27.22
C GLY A 69 -16.38 -24.94 26.96
N SER A 70 -15.55 -24.06 27.52
CA SER A 70 -15.57 -22.63 27.16
C SER A 70 -14.97 -22.39 25.78
N VAL A 71 -15.35 -21.24 25.17
CA VAL A 71 -14.85 -20.82 23.85
C VAL A 71 -14.33 -19.40 23.96
N THR A 72 -13.09 -19.21 23.52
CA THR A 72 -12.53 -17.88 23.31
C THR A 72 -12.57 -17.55 21.81
N VAL A 73 -13.10 -16.40 21.47
CA VAL A 73 -13.09 -15.85 20.11
C VAL A 73 -11.85 -14.97 19.96
N ILE A 74 -10.99 -15.32 19.02
CA ILE A 74 -9.80 -14.55 18.69
C ILE A 74 -10.06 -13.83 17.36
N ASN A 75 -10.32 -12.52 17.45
CA ASN A 75 -10.40 -11.66 16.28
C ASN A 75 -8.98 -11.34 15.79
N VAL A 76 -8.67 -11.76 14.59
CA VAL A 76 -7.37 -11.53 13.94
C VAL A 76 -7.55 -10.48 12.89
N ILE A 77 -6.89 -9.35 13.08
CA ILE A 77 -6.84 -8.25 12.10
C ILE A 77 -5.58 -8.39 11.28
N ASP A 78 -5.76 -8.69 9.99
CA ASP A 78 -4.68 -8.71 9.02
C ASP A 78 -4.40 -7.27 8.57
N THR A 79 -3.22 -6.72 8.87
CA THR A 79 -2.84 -5.35 8.52
C THR A 79 -1.91 -5.31 7.31
N PRO A 80 -2.02 -4.30 6.42
CA PRO A 80 -1.04 -4.11 5.37
C PRO A 80 0.38 -3.97 5.95
N GLY A 81 1.36 -4.55 5.24
CA GLY A 81 2.77 -4.42 5.61
C GLY A 81 3.45 -3.18 5.03
N HIS A 82 2.86 -2.50 4.03
CA HIS A 82 3.47 -1.40 3.32
C HIS A 82 3.10 -0.04 3.92
N ALA A 83 4.09 0.87 4.07
CA ALA A 83 3.89 2.19 4.69
C ALA A 83 2.88 3.08 3.92
N ASP A 84 2.72 2.89 2.61
CA ASP A 84 1.74 3.61 1.79
C ASP A 84 0.29 3.39 2.24
N PHE A 85 0.03 2.27 2.93
CA PHE A 85 -1.27 1.92 3.52
C PHE A 85 -1.31 2.18 5.02
N GLY A 86 -0.52 3.14 5.52
CA GLY A 86 -0.40 3.46 6.95
C GLY A 86 -1.73 3.72 7.65
N GLY A 87 -2.69 4.35 6.98
CA GLY A 87 -4.04 4.55 7.52
C GLY A 87 -4.81 3.25 7.79
N GLU A 88 -4.60 2.21 6.97
CA GLU A 88 -5.15 0.88 7.21
C GLU A 88 -4.52 0.23 8.45
N VAL A 89 -3.20 0.44 8.63
CA VAL A 89 -2.47 -0.05 9.81
C VAL A 89 -3.01 0.62 11.08
N GLU A 90 -3.15 1.96 11.09
CA GLU A 90 -3.66 2.71 12.23
C GLU A 90 -5.09 2.29 12.60
N ARG A 91 -5.95 2.09 11.60
CA ARG A 91 -7.30 1.56 11.81
C ARG A 91 -7.28 0.15 12.38
N GLY A 92 -6.43 -0.73 11.84
CA GLY A 92 -6.25 -2.09 12.35
C GLY A 92 -5.81 -2.10 13.81
N LEU A 93 -4.81 -1.29 14.15
CA LEU A 93 -4.30 -1.18 15.52
C LEU A 93 -5.31 -0.58 16.50
N SER A 94 -6.22 0.29 16.06
CA SER A 94 -7.29 0.83 16.91
C SER A 94 -8.35 -0.22 17.31
N MET A 95 -8.39 -1.36 16.61
CA MET A 95 -9.36 -2.43 16.86
C MET A 95 -8.85 -3.50 17.83
N VAL A 96 -7.55 -3.50 18.18
CA VAL A 96 -6.92 -4.65 18.85
C VAL A 96 -6.47 -4.34 20.27
N ASP A 97 -6.18 -5.40 21.02
CA ASP A 97 -5.71 -5.35 22.40
C ASP A 97 -4.25 -5.86 22.51
N GLY A 98 -3.66 -6.30 21.38
CA GLY A 98 -2.26 -6.70 21.29
C GLY A 98 -1.83 -7.01 19.86
N VAL A 99 -0.54 -7.24 19.69
CA VAL A 99 0.12 -7.39 18.38
C VAL A 99 0.98 -8.64 18.35
N LEU A 100 0.85 -9.42 17.28
CA LEU A 100 1.83 -10.44 16.88
C LEU A 100 2.78 -9.82 15.85
N LEU A 101 4.02 -9.60 16.24
CA LEU A 101 5.09 -9.11 15.36
C LEU A 101 5.75 -10.30 14.68
N LEU A 102 5.46 -10.48 13.40
CA LEU A 102 5.99 -11.57 12.59
C LEU A 102 7.24 -11.14 11.85
N VAL A 103 8.36 -11.84 12.07
CA VAL A 103 9.65 -11.56 11.45
C VAL A 103 10.16 -12.81 10.75
N ASP A 104 10.69 -12.67 9.53
CA ASP A 104 11.31 -13.76 8.78
C ASP A 104 12.65 -14.15 9.42
N ALA A 105 12.88 -15.45 9.61
CA ALA A 105 14.08 -15.98 10.27
C ALA A 105 15.39 -15.74 9.50
N SER A 106 15.32 -15.39 8.21
CA SER A 106 16.52 -15.09 7.41
C SER A 106 16.72 -13.59 7.20
N GLU A 107 15.64 -12.86 6.93
CA GLU A 107 15.71 -11.42 6.59
C GLU A 107 15.80 -10.54 7.84
N GLY A 108 15.19 -10.95 8.94
CA GLY A 108 15.13 -10.16 10.15
C GLY A 108 14.12 -9.00 10.09
N PRO A 109 14.12 -8.10 11.08
CA PRO A 109 13.22 -6.95 11.09
C PRO A 109 13.63 -5.94 10.02
N LEU A 110 12.69 -5.57 9.15
CA LEU A 110 12.87 -4.61 8.07
C LEU A 110 12.24 -3.25 8.42
N PRO A 111 12.58 -2.16 7.72
CA PRO A 111 12.14 -0.80 8.08
C PRO A 111 10.62 -0.61 8.20
N GLN A 112 9.83 -1.32 7.40
CA GLN A 112 8.36 -1.28 7.54
C GLN A 112 7.89 -1.89 8.87
N THR A 113 8.61 -2.89 9.38
CA THR A 113 8.41 -3.44 10.72
C THR A 113 8.57 -2.35 11.77
N ARG A 114 9.61 -1.49 11.63
CA ARG A 114 9.84 -0.34 12.52
C ARG A 114 8.66 0.63 12.55
N PHE A 115 8.10 0.96 11.38
CA PHE A 115 6.94 1.86 11.29
C PHE A 115 5.73 1.33 12.06
N VAL A 116 5.34 0.06 11.80
CA VAL A 116 4.15 -0.51 12.43
C VAL A 116 4.39 -0.77 13.92
N LEU A 117 5.60 -1.19 14.30
CA LEU A 117 6.00 -1.37 15.69
C LEU A 117 5.92 -0.05 16.46
N ARG A 118 6.40 1.07 15.88
CA ARG A 118 6.28 2.39 16.48
C ARG A 118 4.82 2.77 16.76
N LYS A 119 3.91 2.52 15.81
CA LYS A 119 2.47 2.77 15.99
C LYS A 119 1.86 1.88 17.06
N ALA A 120 2.25 0.61 17.13
CA ALA A 120 1.78 -0.34 18.15
C ALA A 120 2.23 0.07 19.56
N LEU A 121 3.52 0.42 19.72
CA LEU A 121 4.07 0.88 21.00
C LEU A 121 3.49 2.24 21.43
N ALA A 122 3.29 3.17 20.49
CA ALA A 122 2.63 4.45 20.79
C ALA A 122 1.15 4.28 21.21
N ALA A 123 0.51 3.19 20.77
CA ALA A 123 -0.82 2.78 21.23
C ALA A 123 -0.77 1.93 22.52
N HIS A 124 0.40 1.76 23.12
CA HIS A 124 0.65 0.97 24.35
C HIS A 124 0.19 -0.48 24.26
N LEU A 125 0.22 -1.06 23.06
CA LEU A 125 -0.20 -2.44 22.84
C LEU A 125 0.93 -3.42 23.22
N PRO A 126 0.64 -4.53 23.92
CA PRO A 126 1.59 -5.61 24.12
C PRO A 126 1.97 -6.24 22.77
N VAL A 127 3.26 -6.53 22.61
CA VAL A 127 3.83 -7.07 21.37
C VAL A 127 4.44 -8.45 21.66
N ILE A 128 4.01 -9.47 20.92
CA ILE A 128 4.58 -10.82 20.98
C ILE A 128 5.41 -11.04 19.70
N LEU A 129 6.68 -11.38 19.85
CA LEU A 129 7.58 -11.69 18.74
C LEU A 129 7.34 -13.12 18.24
N VAL A 130 7.16 -13.24 16.91
CA VAL A 130 7.05 -14.52 16.20
C VAL A 130 8.10 -14.56 15.10
N VAL A 131 9.11 -15.41 15.24
CA VAL A 131 10.12 -15.67 14.21
C VAL A 131 9.60 -16.77 13.30
N ASN A 132 9.25 -16.41 12.07
CA ASN A 132 8.63 -17.30 11.09
C ASN A 132 9.63 -17.80 10.03
N LYS A 133 9.26 -18.88 9.33
CA LYS A 133 10.08 -19.53 8.29
C LYS A 133 11.42 -20.04 8.83
N THR A 134 11.43 -20.57 10.04
CA THR A 134 12.63 -21.18 10.65
C THR A 134 13.19 -22.34 9.85
N ASP A 135 12.36 -22.97 9.03
CA ASP A 135 12.67 -24.07 8.10
C ASP A 135 13.47 -23.64 6.84
N ARG A 136 13.72 -22.36 6.66
CA ARG A 136 14.56 -21.88 5.54
C ARG A 136 16.03 -22.26 5.75
N PRO A 137 16.73 -22.74 4.72
CA PRO A 137 18.16 -23.11 4.81
C PRO A 137 19.09 -21.95 5.21
N ASP A 138 18.66 -20.71 4.93
CA ASP A 138 19.37 -19.46 5.22
C ASP A 138 18.89 -18.79 6.50
N ALA A 139 18.14 -19.49 7.36
CA ALA A 139 17.69 -18.96 8.66
C ALA A 139 18.87 -18.65 9.58
N ARG A 140 18.78 -17.52 10.31
CA ARG A 140 19.74 -17.04 11.32
C ARG A 140 18.99 -16.61 12.59
N ILE A 141 18.30 -17.57 13.19
CA ILE A 141 17.26 -17.37 14.21
C ILE A 141 17.72 -16.52 15.39
N ALA A 142 18.83 -16.88 16.04
CA ALA A 142 19.36 -16.17 17.21
C ALA A 142 19.71 -14.69 16.91
N GLU A 143 20.27 -14.43 15.72
CA GLU A 143 20.59 -13.07 15.28
C GLU A 143 19.31 -12.26 15.05
N VAL A 144 18.31 -12.83 14.39
CA VAL A 144 17.01 -12.19 14.12
C VAL A 144 16.27 -11.86 15.41
N VAL A 145 16.30 -12.73 16.41
CA VAL A 145 15.74 -12.43 17.73
C VAL A 145 16.45 -11.24 18.37
N SER A 146 17.80 -11.20 18.35
CA SER A 146 18.57 -10.07 18.88
C SER A 146 18.25 -8.78 18.16
N GLU A 147 18.27 -8.77 16.83
CA GLU A 147 17.91 -7.61 15.99
C GLU A 147 16.49 -7.10 16.26
N SER A 148 15.54 -8.03 16.49
CA SER A 148 14.17 -7.66 16.81
C SER A 148 14.02 -7.03 18.19
N HIS A 149 14.77 -7.50 19.16
CA HIS A 149 14.83 -6.92 20.51
C HIS A 149 15.50 -5.54 20.50
N ASP A 150 16.60 -5.39 19.75
CA ASP A 150 17.28 -4.11 19.58
C ASP A 150 16.35 -3.08 18.92
N LEU A 151 15.59 -3.50 17.89
CA LEU A 151 14.60 -2.66 17.24
C LEU A 151 13.47 -2.23 18.20
N LEU A 152 12.98 -3.12 19.07
CA LEU A 152 11.98 -2.79 20.09
C LEU A 152 12.47 -1.69 21.03
N LEU A 153 13.70 -1.81 21.52
CA LEU A 153 14.32 -0.82 22.42
C LEU A 153 14.57 0.52 21.73
N ASP A 154 15.09 0.47 20.51
CA ASP A 154 15.41 1.67 19.75
C ASP A 154 14.13 2.47 19.42
N VAL A 155 13.09 1.81 18.94
CA VAL A 155 11.79 2.45 18.66
C VAL A 155 11.15 3.03 19.92
N ALA A 156 11.25 2.32 21.05
CA ALA A 156 10.67 2.76 22.31
C ALA A 156 11.41 3.96 22.91
N SER A 157 12.70 4.13 22.66
CA SER A 157 13.52 5.22 23.20
C SER A 157 13.01 6.61 22.81
N ASP A 158 12.36 6.72 21.66
CA ASP A 158 11.79 7.96 21.10
C ASP A 158 10.33 8.21 21.53
N LEU A 159 9.75 7.30 22.32
CA LEU A 159 8.35 7.35 22.73
C LEU A 159 8.21 7.67 24.24
N ASP A 160 6.96 7.75 24.70
CA ASP A 160 6.65 8.04 26.09
C ASP A 160 7.01 6.86 27.04
N GLU A 161 7.00 7.12 28.35
CA GLU A 161 7.34 6.13 29.39
C GLU A 161 6.44 4.88 29.36
N ALA A 162 5.18 5.02 28.91
CA ALA A 162 4.26 3.90 28.82
C ALA A 162 4.61 2.97 27.65
N ALA A 163 5.02 3.54 26.52
CA ALA A 163 5.53 2.78 25.37
C ALA A 163 6.86 2.08 25.69
N GLN A 164 7.76 2.74 26.44
CA GLN A 164 9.00 2.12 26.91
C GLN A 164 8.72 0.91 27.80
N LYS A 165 7.79 1.02 28.75
CA LYS A 165 7.36 -0.12 29.58
C LYS A 165 6.71 -1.24 28.75
N ALA A 166 5.94 -0.91 27.72
CA ALA A 166 5.37 -1.91 26.81
C ALA A 166 6.46 -2.68 26.04
N ALA A 167 7.52 -1.99 25.61
CA ALA A 167 8.68 -2.62 24.97
C ALA A 167 9.47 -3.50 25.94
N GLU A 168 9.75 -3.03 27.16
CA GLU A 168 10.39 -3.82 28.22
C GLU A 168 9.59 -5.08 28.56
N HIS A 169 8.26 -4.94 28.62
CA HIS A 169 7.37 -6.09 28.83
C HIS A 169 7.48 -7.08 27.67
N ALA A 170 7.49 -6.62 26.42
CA ALA A 170 7.61 -7.47 25.23
C ALA A 170 8.91 -8.29 25.23
N LEU A 171 10.02 -7.72 25.69
CA LEU A 171 11.31 -8.44 25.85
C LEU A 171 11.26 -9.58 26.88
N GLY A 172 10.36 -9.49 27.86
CA GLY A 172 10.15 -10.52 28.88
C GLY A 172 9.21 -11.64 28.43
N LEU A 173 8.53 -11.50 27.30
CA LEU A 173 7.61 -12.51 26.77
C LEU A 173 8.35 -13.64 26.06
N PRO A 174 7.77 -14.86 26.02
CA PRO A 174 8.32 -15.95 25.22
C PRO A 174 8.37 -15.58 23.74
N THR A 175 9.54 -15.74 23.10
CA THR A 175 9.64 -15.71 21.65
C THR A 175 8.99 -16.95 21.06
N LEU A 176 8.17 -16.76 20.02
CA LEU A 176 7.57 -17.84 19.27
C LEU A 176 8.38 -18.11 18.00
N TYR A 177 8.62 -19.36 17.71
CA TYR A 177 9.26 -19.83 16.49
C TYR A 177 8.21 -20.58 15.67
N ALA A 178 8.08 -20.24 14.40
CA ALA A 178 7.01 -20.77 13.56
C ALA A 178 7.48 -21.14 12.15
N SER A 179 6.81 -22.15 11.58
CA SER A 179 6.73 -22.37 10.14
C SER A 179 5.26 -22.26 9.74
N GLY A 180 4.84 -21.09 9.26
CA GLY A 180 3.47 -20.86 8.79
C GLY A 180 3.05 -21.85 7.70
N ARG A 181 4.00 -22.25 6.83
CA ARG A 181 3.77 -23.24 5.78
C ARG A 181 3.48 -24.65 6.34
N ALA A 182 4.21 -25.07 7.35
CA ALA A 182 3.99 -26.36 8.02
C ALA A 182 2.82 -26.30 9.02
N GLY A 183 2.39 -25.07 9.44
CA GLY A 183 1.35 -24.89 10.46
C GLY A 183 1.81 -25.30 11.85
N ILE A 184 3.07 -25.05 12.20
CA ILE A 184 3.70 -25.47 13.45
C ILE A 184 4.29 -24.25 14.14
N ALA A 185 4.18 -24.22 15.47
CA ALA A 185 4.85 -23.22 16.32
C ALA A 185 5.38 -23.85 17.59
N SER A 186 6.43 -23.25 18.17
CA SER A 186 7.05 -23.65 19.44
C SER A 186 7.57 -22.43 20.19
N THR A 187 7.72 -22.52 21.51
CA THR A 187 8.47 -21.58 22.34
C THR A 187 9.94 -21.98 22.52
N THR A 188 10.32 -23.17 22.03
CA THR A 188 11.70 -23.65 22.01
C THR A 188 12.35 -23.28 20.69
N GLU A 189 13.53 -22.67 20.75
CA GLU A 189 14.31 -22.29 19.58
C GLU A 189 14.74 -23.55 18.80
N PRO A 190 14.35 -23.67 17.50
CA PRO A 190 14.84 -24.76 16.66
C PRO A 190 16.24 -24.46 16.13
N ALA A 191 16.93 -25.45 15.58
CA ALA A 191 18.12 -25.21 14.82
C ALA A 191 17.82 -24.46 13.52
N ASN A 192 18.78 -23.67 13.02
CA ASN A 192 18.63 -22.94 11.77
C ASN A 192 18.34 -23.90 10.62
N GLY A 193 17.27 -23.63 9.87
CA GLY A 193 16.84 -24.46 8.75
C GLY A 193 15.93 -25.63 9.12
N GLU A 194 15.50 -25.73 10.38
CA GLU A 194 14.61 -26.79 10.86
C GLU A 194 13.22 -26.23 11.22
N ASN A 195 12.23 -27.10 11.13
CA ASN A 195 10.89 -26.78 11.64
C ASN A 195 10.92 -26.70 13.18
N PRO A 196 10.09 -25.84 13.79
CA PRO A 196 9.90 -25.84 15.24
C PRO A 196 9.43 -27.22 15.75
N ASP A 197 9.78 -27.54 16.99
CA ASP A 197 9.24 -28.72 17.67
C ASP A 197 7.74 -28.63 17.82
N GLY A 198 7.02 -29.69 17.50
CA GLY A 198 5.56 -29.76 17.64
C GLY A 198 4.84 -30.19 16.37
N THR A 199 3.51 -30.14 16.40
CA THR A 199 2.65 -30.64 15.31
C THR A 199 1.56 -29.65 14.90
N ASN A 200 1.42 -28.52 15.62
CA ASN A 200 0.34 -27.57 15.43
C ASN A 200 0.71 -26.16 15.94
N LEU A 201 -0.24 -25.22 15.88
CA LEU A 201 -0.11 -23.85 16.37
C LEU A 201 -0.58 -23.65 17.82
N ASP A 202 -0.84 -24.72 18.60
CA ASP A 202 -1.27 -24.59 20.00
C ASP A 202 -0.34 -23.74 20.87
N PRO A 203 1.01 -23.83 20.75
CA PRO A 203 1.90 -22.95 21.50
C PRO A 203 1.67 -21.46 21.20
N LEU A 204 1.42 -21.09 19.93
CA LEU A 204 1.09 -19.72 19.54
C LEU A 204 -0.22 -19.26 20.17
N PHE A 205 -1.28 -20.06 20.10
CA PHE A 205 -2.56 -19.73 20.74
C PHE A 205 -2.43 -19.59 22.25
N ASN A 206 -1.68 -20.46 22.92
CA ASN A 206 -1.51 -20.41 24.36
C ASN A 206 -0.77 -19.14 24.80
N VAL A 207 0.35 -18.79 24.16
CA VAL A 207 1.09 -17.54 24.44
C VAL A 207 0.22 -16.32 24.18
N LEU A 208 -0.56 -16.32 23.09
CA LEU A 208 -1.50 -15.24 22.78
C LEU A 208 -2.55 -15.06 23.89
N LEU A 209 -3.18 -16.15 24.33
CA LEU A 209 -4.23 -16.09 25.36
C LEU A 209 -3.70 -15.72 26.76
N GLU A 210 -2.43 -16.07 27.05
CA GLU A 210 -1.78 -15.76 28.31
C GLU A 210 -1.33 -14.31 28.42
N HIS A 211 -0.80 -13.74 27.32
CA HIS A 211 -0.11 -12.46 27.35
C HIS A 211 -0.88 -11.29 26.71
N ILE A 212 -1.86 -11.54 25.84
CA ILE A 212 -2.74 -10.49 25.35
C ILE A 212 -3.97 -10.39 26.26
N PRO A 213 -4.19 -9.21 26.88
CA PRO A 213 -5.32 -9.04 27.79
C PRO A 213 -6.66 -9.16 27.06
N PRO A 214 -7.72 -9.60 27.73
CA PRO A 214 -9.07 -9.49 27.20
C PRO A 214 -9.44 -8.01 27.04
N PRO A 215 -10.34 -7.67 26.10
CA PRO A 215 -10.85 -6.32 25.93
C PRO A 215 -11.40 -5.77 27.24
N GLN A 216 -11.00 -4.57 27.59
CA GLN A 216 -11.51 -3.90 28.80
C GLN A 216 -12.79 -3.15 28.44
N GLY A 217 -13.94 -3.70 28.79
CA GLY A 217 -15.23 -3.06 28.56
C GLY A 217 -16.32 -3.69 29.43
N ASP A 218 -17.16 -2.85 30.02
CA ASP A 218 -18.32 -3.32 30.81
C ASP A 218 -19.51 -3.53 29.86
N PRO A 219 -20.01 -4.77 29.68
CA PRO A 219 -21.17 -5.05 28.84
C PRO A 219 -22.49 -4.46 29.36
N GLU A 220 -22.55 -4.07 30.63
CA GLU A 220 -23.75 -3.47 31.25
C GLU A 220 -23.70 -1.94 31.23
N ALA A 221 -22.60 -1.33 30.83
CA ALA A 221 -22.48 0.13 30.64
C ALA A 221 -23.28 0.60 29.42
N PRO A 222 -23.58 1.91 29.31
CA PRO A 222 -24.12 2.48 28.08
C PRO A 222 -23.25 2.22 26.87
N LEU A 223 -23.87 1.95 25.71
CA LEU A 223 -23.17 1.63 24.47
C LEU A 223 -22.19 2.73 24.07
N GLN A 224 -20.96 2.34 23.76
CA GLN A 224 -19.98 3.13 23.01
C GLN A 224 -19.26 2.21 22.01
N ALA A 225 -19.33 2.53 20.73
CA ALA A 225 -18.66 1.80 19.66
C ALA A 225 -18.08 2.77 18.63
N LEU A 226 -16.90 2.46 18.12
CA LEU A 226 -16.19 3.27 17.13
C LEU A 226 -16.25 2.59 15.76
N VAL A 227 -16.56 3.35 14.73
CA VAL A 227 -16.48 2.90 13.34
C VAL A 227 -15.02 2.91 12.90
N THR A 228 -14.50 1.74 12.61
CA THR A 228 -13.07 1.56 12.28
C THR A 228 -12.83 1.27 10.80
N ASN A 229 -13.79 0.62 10.14
CA ASN A 229 -13.72 0.35 8.71
C ASN A 229 -15.10 0.36 8.06
N LEU A 230 -15.13 0.45 6.73
CA LEU A 230 -16.35 0.39 5.95
C LEU A 230 -16.27 -0.71 4.90
N ASP A 231 -17.41 -1.29 4.61
CA ASP A 231 -17.57 -2.29 3.56
C ASP A 231 -18.91 -2.07 2.85
N ALA A 232 -19.16 -2.79 1.79
CA ALA A 232 -20.39 -2.71 1.03
C ALA A 232 -20.98 -4.09 0.76
N SER A 233 -22.28 -4.22 0.97
CA SER A 233 -23.05 -5.39 0.58
C SER A 233 -24.03 -5.02 -0.52
N ALA A 234 -24.13 -5.85 -1.55
CA ALA A 234 -25.09 -5.65 -2.63
C ALA A 234 -26.57 -5.61 -2.14
N PHE A 235 -26.84 -6.24 -0.99
CA PHE A 235 -28.19 -6.35 -0.42
C PHE A 235 -28.43 -5.40 0.76
N LEU A 236 -27.41 -5.16 1.59
CA LEU A 236 -27.52 -4.38 2.83
C LEU A 236 -27.04 -2.93 2.66
N GLY A 237 -26.40 -2.62 1.54
CA GLY A 237 -25.78 -1.33 1.29
C GLY A 237 -24.47 -1.18 2.08
N ARG A 238 -24.25 -0.01 2.68
CA ARG A 238 -23.04 0.28 3.46
C ARG A 238 -23.05 -0.50 4.77
N LEU A 239 -21.95 -1.18 5.03
CA LEU A 239 -21.66 -1.88 6.28
C LEU A 239 -20.55 -1.14 7.03
N ALA A 240 -20.77 -0.81 8.28
CA ALA A 240 -19.73 -0.27 9.16
C ALA A 240 -19.17 -1.36 10.06
N LEU A 241 -17.86 -1.60 9.99
CA LEU A 241 -17.16 -2.43 10.96
C LEU A 241 -16.88 -1.57 12.19
N ILE A 242 -17.38 -2.02 13.34
CA ILE A 242 -17.28 -1.30 14.60
C ILE A 242 -16.61 -2.15 15.66
N ARG A 243 -15.80 -1.50 16.50
CA ARG A 243 -15.35 -2.08 17.76
C ARG A 243 -16.26 -1.57 18.88
N ILE A 244 -16.82 -2.49 19.68
CA ILE A 244 -17.65 -2.14 20.83
C ILE A 244 -16.72 -1.96 22.05
N TYR A 245 -16.59 -0.74 22.54
CA TYR A 245 -15.77 -0.43 23.71
C TYR A 245 -16.51 -0.61 25.02
N LYS A 246 -17.82 -0.31 25.05
CA LYS A 246 -18.68 -0.47 26.23
C LYS A 246 -20.10 -0.85 25.82
N GLY A 247 -20.79 -1.51 26.73
CA GLY A 247 -22.19 -1.84 26.55
C GLY A 247 -22.44 -2.99 25.58
N ARG A 248 -23.62 -2.98 25.02
CA ARG A 248 -24.09 -3.98 24.05
C ARG A 248 -24.87 -3.32 22.92
N ILE A 249 -24.83 -3.90 21.75
CA ILE A 249 -25.58 -3.50 20.58
C ILE A 249 -26.51 -4.62 20.13
N ARG A 250 -27.72 -4.27 19.71
CA ARG A 250 -28.73 -5.22 19.24
C ARG A 250 -29.26 -4.87 17.86
N LYS A 251 -29.61 -5.89 17.11
CA LYS A 251 -30.36 -5.71 15.88
C LYS A 251 -31.69 -5.00 16.16
N GLY A 252 -31.99 -3.97 15.41
CA GLY A 252 -33.21 -3.15 15.58
C GLY A 252 -33.10 -2.03 16.61
N GLN A 253 -31.99 -1.92 17.34
CA GLN A 253 -31.75 -0.88 18.36
C GLN A 253 -31.63 0.50 17.73
N GLN A 254 -32.12 1.52 18.43
CA GLN A 254 -31.80 2.92 18.14
C GLN A 254 -30.51 3.31 18.86
N VAL A 255 -29.65 4.02 18.13
CA VAL A 255 -28.35 4.51 18.61
C VAL A 255 -28.21 5.99 18.29
N ALA A 256 -27.46 6.71 19.11
CA ALA A 256 -26.95 8.02 18.77
C ALA A 256 -25.74 7.86 17.84
N TRP A 257 -25.89 8.26 16.61
CA TRP A 257 -24.80 8.35 15.63
C TRP A 257 -24.16 9.74 15.73
N MET A 258 -22.91 9.75 16.11
CA MET A 258 -22.12 10.95 16.37
C MET A 258 -21.05 11.10 15.30
N ARG A 259 -21.08 12.24 14.62
CA ARG A 259 -20.08 12.61 13.61
C ARG A 259 -19.65 14.06 13.78
N GLU A 260 -18.59 14.45 13.15
CA GLU A 260 -18.17 15.86 13.05
C GLU A 260 -18.39 16.36 11.62
N VAL A 261 -19.04 17.49 11.50
CA VAL A 261 -19.27 18.20 10.24
C VAL A 261 -18.74 19.60 10.40
N ASP A 262 -17.81 20.02 9.56
CA ASP A 262 -17.16 21.34 9.60
C ASP A 262 -16.57 21.69 10.99
N GLY A 263 -15.98 20.70 11.68
CA GLY A 263 -15.38 20.87 13.00
C GLY A 263 -16.40 20.92 14.16
N LEU A 264 -17.68 20.69 13.90
CA LEU A 264 -18.74 20.70 14.91
C LEU A 264 -19.32 19.29 15.12
N PRO A 265 -19.53 18.85 16.37
CA PRO A 265 -20.16 17.58 16.66
C PRO A 265 -21.65 17.60 16.25
N VAL A 266 -22.07 16.62 15.47
CA VAL A 266 -23.47 16.42 15.06
C VAL A 266 -23.92 15.07 15.59
N ILE A 267 -25.07 15.04 16.29
CA ILE A 267 -25.66 13.81 16.83
C ILE A 267 -26.99 13.57 16.09
N THR A 268 -27.15 12.37 15.55
CA THR A 268 -28.36 11.95 14.84
C THR A 268 -28.79 10.57 15.36
N ASN A 269 -30.07 10.40 15.65
CA ASN A 269 -30.60 9.07 16.01
C ASN A 269 -30.71 8.20 14.76
N ALA A 270 -30.16 7.02 14.83
CA ALA A 270 -30.15 6.03 13.76
C ALA A 270 -30.61 4.66 14.25
N LYS A 271 -31.08 3.81 13.37
CA LYS A 271 -31.51 2.46 13.70
C LYS A 271 -30.60 1.42 13.05
N ILE A 272 -30.11 0.49 13.84
CA ILE A 272 -29.34 -0.66 13.35
C ILE A 272 -30.30 -1.65 12.70
N THR A 273 -30.24 -1.81 11.40
CA THR A 273 -31.13 -2.73 10.66
C THR A 273 -30.60 -4.15 10.64
N GLU A 274 -29.29 -4.32 10.54
CA GLU A 274 -28.59 -5.61 10.60
C GLU A 274 -27.37 -5.52 11.49
N LEU A 275 -27.06 -6.65 12.14
CA LEU A 275 -25.90 -6.86 12.98
C LEU A 275 -25.25 -8.18 12.57
N LEU A 276 -23.97 -8.17 12.23
CA LEU A 276 -23.23 -9.32 11.73
C LEU A 276 -21.95 -9.52 12.55
N VAL A 277 -21.68 -10.75 12.96
CA VAL A 277 -20.41 -11.17 13.55
C VAL A 277 -19.55 -11.83 12.48
N THR A 278 -18.24 -11.84 12.69
CA THR A 278 -17.31 -12.57 11.83
C THR A 278 -17.12 -13.99 12.36
N GLU A 279 -17.33 -14.99 11.51
CA GLU A 279 -17.05 -16.40 11.78
C GLU A 279 -16.11 -16.93 10.70
N GLY A 280 -14.86 -17.19 11.06
CA GLY A 280 -13.81 -17.44 10.08
C GLY A 280 -13.61 -16.21 9.20
N VAL A 281 -13.89 -16.35 7.91
CA VAL A 281 -13.84 -15.27 6.91
C VAL A 281 -15.22 -14.75 6.50
N GLU A 282 -16.30 -15.38 6.95
CA GLU A 282 -17.67 -15.04 6.60
C GLU A 282 -18.35 -14.19 7.69
N ARG A 283 -19.36 -13.41 7.29
CA ARG A 283 -20.19 -12.64 8.22
C ARG A 283 -21.54 -13.30 8.41
N THR A 284 -21.87 -13.61 9.64
CA THR A 284 -23.11 -14.26 10.03
C THR A 284 -24.02 -13.32 10.82
N PRO A 285 -25.35 -13.31 10.59
CA PRO A 285 -26.27 -12.48 11.35
C PRO A 285 -26.32 -12.88 12.82
N THR A 286 -26.31 -11.87 13.71
CA THR A 286 -26.55 -12.05 15.14
C THR A 286 -27.61 -11.09 15.65
N ASN A 287 -28.19 -11.39 16.82
CA ASN A 287 -29.16 -10.52 17.46
C ASN A 287 -28.53 -9.53 18.44
N GLU A 288 -27.38 -9.88 19.02
CA GLU A 288 -26.70 -9.08 20.02
C GLU A 288 -25.18 -9.29 19.94
N ALA A 289 -24.42 -8.21 20.22
CA ALA A 289 -22.99 -8.23 20.43
C ALA A 289 -22.63 -7.35 21.63
N ILE A 290 -21.52 -7.63 22.31
CA ILE A 290 -21.14 -7.03 23.58
C ILE A 290 -19.78 -6.34 23.51
N ALA A 291 -19.45 -5.56 24.52
CA ALA A 291 -18.15 -4.92 24.67
C ALA A 291 -16.99 -5.90 24.42
N GLY A 292 -16.02 -5.47 23.66
CA GLY A 292 -14.85 -6.25 23.23
C GLY A 292 -15.01 -6.91 21.85
N ASP A 293 -16.20 -7.04 21.31
CA ASP A 293 -16.43 -7.65 20.01
C ASP A 293 -16.22 -6.67 18.85
N ILE A 294 -15.89 -7.20 17.68
CA ILE A 294 -15.73 -6.47 16.42
C ILE A 294 -16.82 -6.98 15.46
N VAL A 295 -17.78 -6.13 15.16
CA VAL A 295 -18.98 -6.52 14.41
C VAL A 295 -19.25 -5.56 13.24
N ALA A 296 -20.01 -6.02 12.26
CA ALA A 296 -20.48 -5.18 11.19
C ALA A 296 -21.95 -4.80 11.40
N VAL A 297 -22.26 -3.53 11.20
CA VAL A 297 -23.63 -2.97 11.31
C VAL A 297 -24.09 -2.35 10.02
N ALA A 298 -25.39 -2.47 9.74
CA ALA A 298 -26.08 -1.78 8.65
C ALA A 298 -27.22 -0.90 9.17
N GLY A 299 -27.70 0.03 8.35
CA GLY A 299 -28.82 0.91 8.66
C GLY A 299 -28.49 2.40 8.66
N ILE A 300 -27.22 2.77 8.50
CA ILE A 300 -26.77 4.17 8.45
C ILE A 300 -26.01 4.41 7.13
N PRO A 301 -26.69 4.88 6.08
CA PRO A 301 -26.10 4.99 4.73
C PRO A 301 -24.91 5.96 4.63
N GLU A 302 -24.89 6.99 5.48
CA GLU A 302 -23.86 8.04 5.46
C GLU A 302 -22.79 7.87 6.55
N ILE A 303 -22.76 6.74 7.24
CA ILE A 303 -21.76 6.46 8.29
C ILE A 303 -20.36 6.50 7.72
N MET A 304 -19.43 7.08 8.48
CA MET A 304 -18.05 7.26 8.10
C MET A 304 -17.11 6.62 9.11
N ILE A 305 -15.87 6.38 8.69
CA ILE A 305 -14.80 5.92 9.59
C ILE A 305 -14.50 7.03 10.62
N GLY A 306 -14.36 6.63 11.88
CA GLY A 306 -14.16 7.54 13.01
C GLY A 306 -15.45 8.04 13.65
N ASP A 307 -16.62 7.73 13.08
CA ASP A 307 -17.89 8.01 13.73
C ASP A 307 -18.09 7.15 14.98
N THR A 308 -18.81 7.69 15.96
CA THR A 308 -19.16 6.95 17.18
C THR A 308 -20.64 6.56 17.16
N LEU A 309 -20.93 5.32 17.53
CA LEU A 309 -22.27 4.85 17.85
C LEU A 309 -22.39 4.74 19.39
N ALA A 310 -23.35 5.41 19.97
CA ALA A 310 -23.52 5.48 21.42
C ALA A 310 -24.97 5.25 21.82
N ASP A 311 -25.17 5.05 23.14
CA ASP A 311 -26.50 5.09 23.75
C ASP A 311 -27.11 6.49 23.57
N PRO A 312 -28.39 6.61 23.14
CA PRO A 312 -29.02 7.91 22.91
C PRO A 312 -29.08 8.81 24.16
N ASP A 313 -29.21 8.22 25.34
CA ASP A 313 -29.29 8.95 26.60
C ASP A 313 -27.90 9.28 27.18
N HIS A 314 -26.84 8.63 26.70
CA HIS A 314 -25.46 8.78 27.14
C HIS A 314 -24.51 8.96 25.94
N ALA A 315 -24.83 9.92 25.07
CA ALA A 315 -24.09 10.16 23.83
C ALA A 315 -22.73 10.84 24.11
N HIS A 316 -21.66 10.04 24.18
CA HIS A 316 -20.29 10.52 24.31
C HIS A 316 -19.44 10.01 23.15
N ALA A 317 -18.81 10.92 22.39
CA ALA A 317 -17.94 10.58 21.28
C ALA A 317 -16.63 9.93 21.77
N LEU A 318 -16.18 8.90 21.05
CA LEU A 318 -14.85 8.34 21.21
C LEU A 318 -13.82 9.19 20.45
N PRO A 319 -12.54 9.14 20.85
CA PRO A 319 -11.47 9.78 20.09
C PRO A 319 -11.47 9.30 18.64
N ARG A 320 -11.31 10.22 17.70
CA ARG A 320 -11.22 9.89 16.29
C ARG A 320 -9.92 9.15 15.98
N ILE A 321 -9.97 8.29 14.99
CA ILE A 321 -8.78 7.66 14.44
C ILE A 321 -8.01 8.75 13.68
N THR A 322 -6.81 9.06 14.14
CA THR A 322 -5.90 9.99 13.46
C THR A 322 -5.10 9.21 12.43
N VAL A 323 -5.15 9.65 11.19
CA VAL A 323 -4.38 9.08 10.09
C VAL A 323 -3.29 10.08 9.70
N ASP A 324 -2.10 9.59 9.43
CA ASP A 324 -1.01 10.44 8.95
C ASP A 324 -1.41 11.15 7.64
N GLU A 325 -0.97 12.37 7.48
CA GLU A 325 -1.33 13.20 6.34
C GLU A 325 -0.68 12.72 5.03
N PRO A 326 -1.32 13.00 3.86
CA PRO A 326 -0.77 12.67 2.55
C PRO A 326 0.59 13.36 2.29
N ALA A 327 1.50 12.64 1.65
CA ALA A 327 2.83 13.14 1.28
C ALA A 327 3.02 13.30 -0.24
N ILE A 328 2.30 12.52 -1.04
CA ILE A 328 2.41 12.48 -2.50
C ILE A 328 1.05 12.82 -3.12
N SER A 329 1.07 13.50 -4.25
CA SER A 329 -0.13 13.80 -5.04
C SER A 329 0.05 13.44 -6.51
N VAL A 330 -1.06 13.12 -7.19
CA VAL A 330 -1.15 13.00 -8.64
C VAL A 330 -2.38 13.75 -9.14
N THR A 331 -2.29 14.31 -10.35
CA THR A 331 -3.48 14.86 -11.01
C THR A 331 -4.17 13.73 -11.76
N ILE A 332 -5.42 13.42 -11.40
CA ILE A 332 -6.26 12.47 -12.14
C ILE A 332 -7.31 13.26 -12.93
N GLY A 333 -7.35 13.03 -14.23
CA GLY A 333 -8.28 13.69 -15.14
C GLY A 333 -8.92 12.73 -16.13
N THR A 334 -9.87 13.23 -16.90
CA THR A 334 -10.47 12.47 -18.00
C THR A 334 -9.46 12.25 -19.14
N ASN A 335 -9.61 11.14 -19.86
CA ASN A 335 -8.80 10.91 -21.05
C ASN A 335 -9.25 11.85 -22.19
N THR A 336 -8.33 12.72 -22.62
CA THR A 336 -8.53 13.67 -23.72
C THR A 336 -7.70 13.34 -24.97
N SER A 337 -7.18 12.11 -25.07
CA SER A 337 -6.38 11.69 -26.22
C SER A 337 -7.24 11.49 -27.47
N PRO A 338 -6.65 11.54 -28.68
CA PRO A 338 -7.34 11.22 -29.93
C PRO A 338 -7.86 9.77 -30.01
N LEU A 339 -7.39 8.89 -29.13
CA LEU A 339 -7.81 7.48 -29.04
C LEU A 339 -8.83 7.24 -27.93
N ALA A 340 -9.25 8.27 -27.18
CA ALA A 340 -10.24 8.15 -26.13
C ALA A 340 -11.57 7.58 -26.67
N GLY A 341 -12.17 6.65 -25.91
CA GLY A 341 -13.46 6.02 -26.28
C GLY A 341 -13.36 4.95 -27.37
N LYS A 342 -12.18 4.57 -27.82
CA LYS A 342 -11.99 3.50 -28.81
C LYS A 342 -11.86 2.11 -28.17
N VAL A 343 -11.69 2.06 -26.86
CA VAL A 343 -11.54 0.82 -26.09
C VAL A 343 -12.86 0.47 -25.39
N PRO A 344 -13.25 -0.80 -25.25
CA PRO A 344 -14.40 -1.21 -24.44
C PRO A 344 -14.27 -0.74 -22.98
N GLY A 345 -15.34 -0.14 -22.41
CA GLY A 345 -15.35 0.30 -21.01
C GLY A 345 -16.20 1.55 -20.76
N HIS A 346 -16.16 2.54 -21.59
CA HIS A 346 -17.05 3.72 -21.69
C HIS A 346 -17.20 4.62 -20.44
N LYS A 347 -16.31 4.56 -19.43
CA LYS A 347 -16.36 5.50 -18.31
C LYS A 347 -15.37 6.66 -18.54
N LEU A 348 -15.83 7.63 -19.33
CA LEU A 348 -15.02 8.72 -19.90
C LEU A 348 -15.34 10.10 -19.33
N THR A 349 -16.50 10.27 -18.68
CA THR A 349 -16.97 11.61 -18.32
C THR A 349 -16.39 12.09 -16.99
N ALA A 350 -16.14 13.39 -16.88
CA ALA A 350 -15.68 14.03 -15.66
C ALA A 350 -16.56 13.71 -14.43
N ARG A 351 -17.87 13.67 -14.63
CA ARG A 351 -18.83 13.31 -13.58
C ARG A 351 -18.62 11.87 -13.07
N MET A 352 -18.37 10.92 -13.97
CA MET A 352 -18.13 9.52 -13.56
C MET A 352 -16.84 9.39 -12.78
N VAL A 353 -15.76 10.06 -13.23
CA VAL A 353 -14.47 10.09 -12.53
C VAL A 353 -14.65 10.71 -11.15
N LYS A 354 -15.31 11.88 -11.04
CA LYS A 354 -15.54 12.56 -9.76
C LYS A 354 -16.33 11.68 -8.79
N ASN A 355 -17.45 11.10 -9.26
CA ASN A 355 -18.27 10.22 -8.43
C ASN A 355 -17.48 9.01 -7.91
N ARG A 356 -16.57 8.45 -8.73
CA ARG A 356 -15.72 7.33 -8.31
C ARG A 356 -14.71 7.77 -7.26
N LEU A 357 -14.07 8.94 -7.44
CA LEU A 357 -13.16 9.52 -6.45
C LEU A 357 -13.89 9.84 -5.15
N ASP A 358 -15.11 10.40 -5.20
CA ASP A 358 -15.92 10.65 -4.02
C ASP A 358 -16.31 9.35 -3.29
N SER A 359 -16.57 8.29 -4.05
CA SER A 359 -16.83 6.96 -3.46
C SER A 359 -15.60 6.39 -2.76
N GLU A 360 -14.39 6.65 -3.27
CA GLU A 360 -13.14 6.24 -2.62
C GLU A 360 -12.96 6.91 -1.27
N LEU A 361 -13.26 8.22 -1.16
CA LEU A 361 -13.15 8.98 0.09
C LEU A 361 -14.03 8.44 1.22
N VAL A 362 -15.07 7.69 0.90
CA VAL A 362 -15.94 7.08 1.90
C VAL A 362 -15.22 6.00 2.70
N GLY A 363 -14.47 5.14 2.02
CA GLY A 363 -13.78 3.99 2.64
C GLY A 363 -12.29 4.21 2.89
N ASN A 364 -11.69 5.22 2.28
CA ASN A 364 -10.25 5.46 2.33
C ASN A 364 -9.93 6.83 2.90
N VAL A 365 -9.68 6.88 4.21
CA VAL A 365 -9.35 8.13 4.92
C VAL A 365 -7.92 8.62 4.67
N SER A 366 -7.07 7.80 4.05
CA SER A 366 -5.68 8.13 3.72
C SER A 366 -5.55 8.91 2.41
N ILE A 367 -6.65 9.05 1.65
CA ILE A 367 -6.68 9.78 0.38
C ILE A 367 -7.47 11.08 0.55
N GLN A 368 -6.99 12.14 -0.09
CA GLN A 368 -7.70 13.41 -0.22
C GLN A 368 -7.87 13.77 -1.69
N VAL A 369 -8.99 14.37 -2.04
CA VAL A 369 -9.28 14.86 -3.39
C VAL A 369 -9.48 16.36 -3.35
N VAL A 370 -8.57 17.09 -3.98
CA VAL A 370 -8.54 18.56 -3.98
C VAL A 370 -8.97 19.07 -5.35
N ASP A 371 -9.85 20.08 -5.35
CA ASP A 371 -10.25 20.77 -6.58
C ASP A 371 -9.13 21.72 -7.01
N ILE A 372 -8.65 21.57 -8.23
CA ILE A 372 -7.60 22.40 -8.83
C ILE A 372 -8.15 23.48 -9.76
N GLY A 373 -9.47 23.77 -9.69
CA GLY A 373 -10.13 24.76 -10.56
C GLY A 373 -10.31 24.31 -12.02
N ARG A 374 -10.16 23.00 -12.29
CA ARG A 374 -10.41 22.39 -13.60
C ARG A 374 -11.61 21.45 -13.50
N PRO A 375 -12.59 21.57 -14.40
CA PRO A 375 -13.81 20.75 -14.31
C PRO A 375 -13.60 19.28 -14.71
N ASP A 376 -12.45 18.95 -15.30
CA ASP A 376 -12.10 17.66 -15.90
C ASP A 376 -10.94 16.94 -15.18
N ALA A 377 -10.38 17.54 -14.11
CA ALA A 377 -9.25 16.97 -13.37
C ALA A 377 -9.24 17.40 -11.90
N TRP A 378 -8.71 16.53 -11.05
CA TRP A 378 -8.58 16.70 -9.61
C TRP A 378 -7.17 16.31 -9.15
N GLU A 379 -6.68 16.96 -8.12
CA GLU A 379 -5.50 16.51 -7.41
C GLU A 379 -5.91 15.46 -6.39
N VAL A 380 -5.34 14.27 -6.50
CA VAL A 380 -5.54 13.16 -5.57
C VAL A 380 -4.27 12.99 -4.78
N GLN A 381 -4.37 13.19 -3.47
CA GLN A 381 -3.27 13.11 -2.53
C GLN A 381 -3.34 11.82 -1.75
N GLY A 382 -2.21 11.17 -1.54
CA GLY A 382 -2.08 9.92 -0.81
C GLY A 382 -0.77 9.82 -0.05
N ARG A 383 -0.59 8.75 0.68
CA ARG A 383 0.58 8.52 1.50
C ARG A 383 1.83 8.27 0.65
N GLY A 384 1.70 7.47 -0.40
CA GLY A 384 2.78 7.08 -1.29
C GLY A 384 2.31 6.80 -2.71
N GLU A 385 3.28 6.53 -3.60
CA GLU A 385 3.02 6.29 -5.02
C GLU A 385 2.22 5.01 -5.27
N LEU A 386 2.51 3.95 -4.50
CA LEU A 386 1.86 2.66 -4.65
C LEU A 386 0.36 2.75 -4.35
N ALA A 387 -0.04 3.47 -3.29
CA ALA A 387 -1.45 3.65 -2.95
C ALA A 387 -2.22 4.36 -4.08
N LEU A 388 -1.61 5.40 -4.68
CA LEU A 388 -2.20 6.12 -5.80
C LEU A 388 -2.23 5.28 -7.09
N ALA A 389 -1.19 4.49 -7.36
CA ALA A 389 -1.15 3.57 -8.49
C ALA A 389 -2.20 2.46 -8.36
N VAL A 390 -2.41 1.93 -7.15
CA VAL A 390 -3.47 0.94 -6.86
C VAL A 390 -4.85 1.53 -7.13
N LEU A 391 -5.13 2.76 -6.70
CA LEU A 391 -6.41 3.43 -6.99
C LEU A 391 -6.63 3.57 -8.51
N VAL A 392 -5.63 4.04 -9.23
CA VAL A 392 -5.71 4.19 -10.71
C VAL A 392 -5.91 2.84 -11.39
N GLU A 393 -5.22 1.79 -10.92
CA GLU A 393 -5.35 0.44 -11.47
C GLU A 393 -6.76 -0.15 -11.20
N GLN A 394 -7.33 0.08 -10.02
CA GLN A 394 -8.71 -0.30 -9.72
C GLN A 394 -9.69 0.41 -10.66
N MET A 395 -9.54 1.72 -10.82
CA MET A 395 -10.38 2.48 -11.76
C MET A 395 -10.23 1.97 -13.21
N ARG A 396 -9.00 1.63 -13.64
CA ARG A 396 -8.73 1.03 -14.94
C ARG A 396 -9.53 -0.28 -15.14
N ARG A 397 -9.50 -1.18 -14.15
CA ARG A 397 -10.22 -2.46 -14.19
C ARG A 397 -11.75 -2.28 -14.13
N GLU A 398 -12.21 -1.21 -13.51
CA GLU A 398 -13.63 -0.82 -13.51
C GLU A 398 -14.09 -0.22 -14.85
N GLY A 399 -13.21 -0.06 -15.83
CA GLY A 399 -13.52 0.44 -17.18
C GLY A 399 -13.39 1.95 -17.36
N PHE A 400 -12.64 2.64 -16.49
CA PHE A 400 -12.37 4.06 -16.66
C PHE A 400 -11.21 4.29 -17.63
N GLU A 401 -11.33 5.37 -18.42
CA GLU A 401 -10.22 5.96 -19.16
C GLU A 401 -9.82 7.28 -18.50
N LEU A 402 -8.55 7.38 -18.11
CA LEU A 402 -8.03 8.45 -17.29
C LEU A 402 -6.76 9.05 -17.90
N THR A 403 -6.43 10.25 -17.45
CA THR A 403 -5.06 10.79 -17.50
C THR A 403 -4.54 10.93 -16.08
N VAL A 404 -3.30 10.51 -15.88
CA VAL A 404 -2.62 10.60 -14.59
C VAL A 404 -1.35 11.43 -14.78
N GLY A 405 -1.24 12.53 -14.05
CA GLY A 405 -0.06 13.39 -14.08
C GLY A 405 1.13 12.76 -13.37
N LYS A 406 2.29 13.39 -13.51
CA LYS A 406 3.50 13.03 -12.77
C LYS A 406 3.23 13.10 -11.26
N PRO A 407 3.66 12.11 -10.46
CA PRO A 407 3.65 12.22 -9.01
C PRO A 407 4.43 13.44 -8.52
N GLN A 408 3.84 14.17 -7.58
CA GLN A 408 4.41 15.36 -6.95
C GLN A 408 4.31 15.23 -5.43
N VAL A 409 5.17 15.95 -4.70
CA VAL A 409 5.09 15.99 -3.25
C VAL A 409 4.13 17.07 -2.79
N VAL A 410 3.38 16.78 -1.73
CA VAL A 410 2.53 17.76 -1.05
C VAL A 410 3.42 18.67 -0.21
N THR A 411 3.58 19.93 -0.63
CA THR A 411 4.42 20.90 0.06
C THR A 411 3.62 21.74 1.07
N ARG A 412 4.30 22.28 2.08
CA ARG A 412 3.71 23.15 3.10
C ARG A 412 4.52 24.41 3.30
N THR A 413 3.86 25.48 3.67
CA THR A 413 4.53 26.70 4.12
C THR A 413 4.52 26.72 5.65
N ILE A 414 5.69 26.57 6.27
CA ILE A 414 5.90 26.62 7.71
C ILE A 414 6.81 27.83 7.99
N ASP A 415 6.39 28.74 8.85
CA ASP A 415 7.12 29.99 9.17
C ASP A 415 7.55 30.79 7.93
N GLY A 416 6.69 30.84 6.91
CA GLY A 416 6.93 31.56 5.66
C GLY A 416 7.95 30.90 4.72
N LYS A 417 8.43 29.70 5.01
CA LYS A 417 9.36 28.91 4.17
C LYS A 417 8.66 27.68 3.63
N LEU A 418 9.01 27.33 2.39
CA LEU A 418 8.52 26.12 1.76
C LEU A 418 9.17 24.89 2.39
N HIS A 419 8.36 23.94 2.81
CA HIS A 419 8.75 22.63 3.35
C HIS A 419 8.21 21.53 2.48
N GLU A 420 8.96 20.45 2.39
CA GLU A 420 8.60 19.21 1.69
C GLU A 420 8.72 18.00 2.61
N PRO A 421 8.00 16.90 2.32
CA PRO A 421 8.10 15.67 3.09
C PRO A 421 9.46 15.01 2.89
N PHE A 422 9.99 14.45 3.97
CA PHE A 422 11.22 13.65 3.99
C PHE A 422 10.92 12.25 4.48
N GLU A 423 11.75 11.31 4.08
CA GLU A 423 11.67 9.92 4.46
C GLU A 423 12.99 9.44 5.06
N ALA A 424 12.89 8.65 6.12
CA ALA A 424 13.97 7.82 6.64
C ALA A 424 14.02 6.55 5.80
N MET A 425 15.14 6.35 5.11
CA MET A 425 15.34 5.25 4.17
C MET A 425 16.46 4.35 4.62
N THR A 426 16.18 3.07 4.74
CA THR A 426 17.17 2.03 5.00
C THR A 426 17.40 1.20 3.75
N ILE A 427 18.66 0.99 3.42
CA ILE A 427 19.11 0.20 2.28
C ILE A 427 20.04 -0.90 2.77
N ASP A 428 19.68 -2.16 2.46
CA ASP A 428 20.52 -3.33 2.63
C ASP A 428 21.04 -3.79 1.27
N CYS A 429 22.36 -3.88 1.11
CA CYS A 429 22.96 -4.29 -0.15
C CYS A 429 24.33 -4.97 0.03
N PRO A 430 24.77 -5.77 -0.96
CA PRO A 430 26.14 -6.24 -1.02
C PRO A 430 27.15 -5.09 -1.05
N GLU A 431 28.28 -5.25 -0.38
CA GLU A 431 29.34 -4.22 -0.22
C GLU A 431 29.82 -3.63 -1.56
N GLU A 432 29.80 -4.42 -2.63
CA GLU A 432 30.19 -3.98 -3.98
C GLU A 432 29.34 -2.83 -4.54
N TYR A 433 28.08 -2.66 -4.07
CA TYR A 433 27.16 -1.62 -4.55
C TYR A 433 27.14 -0.35 -3.70
N VAL A 434 27.78 -0.33 -2.52
CA VAL A 434 27.77 0.80 -1.57
C VAL A 434 28.15 2.12 -2.24
N GLY A 435 29.24 2.14 -3.01
CA GLY A 435 29.69 3.36 -3.69
C GLY A 435 28.68 3.89 -4.73
N ALA A 436 28.10 3.00 -5.50
CA ALA A 436 27.12 3.35 -6.54
C ALA A 436 25.80 3.83 -5.92
N ILE A 437 25.33 3.19 -4.85
CA ILE A 437 24.13 3.59 -4.11
C ILE A 437 24.33 4.94 -3.42
N THR A 438 25.47 5.16 -2.78
CA THR A 438 25.80 6.45 -2.16
C THR A 438 25.77 7.59 -3.20
N GLN A 439 26.28 7.35 -4.40
CA GLN A 439 26.21 8.31 -5.50
C GLN A 439 24.78 8.55 -5.98
N LEU A 440 23.98 7.48 -6.11
CA LEU A 440 22.55 7.57 -6.49
C LEU A 440 21.78 8.39 -5.47
N MET A 441 21.97 8.13 -4.17
CA MET A 441 21.30 8.86 -3.09
C MET A 441 21.73 10.32 -3.01
N ALA A 442 23.03 10.62 -3.18
CA ALA A 442 23.53 12.00 -3.20
C ALA A 442 22.92 12.83 -4.34
N ALA A 443 22.74 12.25 -5.55
CA ALA A 443 22.07 12.90 -6.66
C ALA A 443 20.60 13.24 -6.35
N ARG A 444 19.96 12.43 -5.50
CA ARG A 444 18.57 12.55 -5.04
C ARG A 444 18.42 13.35 -3.74
N LYS A 445 19.49 14.02 -3.29
CA LYS A 445 19.58 14.81 -2.04
C LYS A 445 19.39 13.97 -0.76
N GLY A 446 19.62 12.67 -0.84
CA GLY A 446 19.70 11.81 0.33
C GLY A 446 20.97 12.10 1.14
N ARG A 447 20.81 12.22 2.45
CA ARG A 447 21.90 12.39 3.41
C ARG A 447 22.06 11.10 4.20
N MET A 448 23.23 10.50 4.15
CA MET A 448 23.55 9.32 4.95
C MET A 448 23.65 9.71 6.43
N GLU A 449 22.93 9.00 7.27
CA GLU A 449 22.95 9.16 8.73
C GLU A 449 23.85 8.10 9.38
N ASP A 450 23.74 6.84 8.92
CA ASP A 450 24.53 5.73 9.46
C ASP A 450 24.88 4.70 8.38
N MET A 451 25.91 3.90 8.65
CA MET A 451 26.33 2.78 7.82
C MET A 451 26.92 1.67 8.68
N THR A 452 26.27 0.53 8.70
CA THR A 452 26.68 -0.65 9.47
C THR A 452 27.04 -1.80 8.53
N ASN A 453 28.23 -2.38 8.72
CA ASN A 453 28.67 -3.55 7.97
C ASN A 453 28.24 -4.82 8.70
N HIS A 454 27.39 -5.63 8.06
CA HIS A 454 26.98 -6.93 8.59
C HIS A 454 27.99 -8.02 8.17
N ALA A 455 28.18 -9.02 9.02
CA ALA A 455 28.95 -10.21 8.66
C ALA A 455 28.39 -10.81 7.35
N ALA A 456 29.23 -11.38 6.49
CA ALA A 456 28.90 -11.96 5.18
C ALA A 456 28.88 -11.00 3.96
N GLY A 457 29.43 -9.79 4.05
CA GLY A 457 29.60 -8.90 2.90
C GLY A 457 28.35 -8.10 2.52
N TRP A 458 27.43 -7.91 3.47
CA TRP A 458 26.27 -7.03 3.36
C TRP A 458 26.46 -5.76 4.18
N VAL A 459 25.93 -4.65 3.68
CA VAL A 459 26.01 -3.35 4.34
C VAL A 459 24.61 -2.76 4.45
N ARG A 460 24.26 -2.31 5.65
CA ARG A 460 23.08 -1.49 5.91
C ARG A 460 23.46 -0.02 5.89
N MET A 461 22.71 0.78 5.18
CA MET A 461 22.88 2.23 5.09
C MET A 461 21.56 2.93 5.39
N ASP A 462 21.59 3.90 6.29
CA ASP A 462 20.44 4.72 6.63
C ASP A 462 20.59 6.13 6.05
N PHE A 463 19.53 6.61 5.41
CA PHE A 463 19.48 7.92 4.76
C PHE A 463 18.25 8.70 5.20
N ILE A 464 18.37 10.02 5.23
CA ILE A 464 17.25 10.93 5.20
C ILE A 464 17.17 11.56 3.80
N VAL A 465 16.03 11.41 3.13
CA VAL A 465 15.88 11.79 1.73
C VAL A 465 14.53 12.51 1.51
N PRO A 466 14.47 13.59 0.69
CA PRO A 466 13.20 14.17 0.28
C PRO A 466 12.33 13.14 -0.46
N SER A 467 11.04 13.01 -0.14
CA SER A 467 10.15 12.03 -0.77
C SER A 467 10.14 12.12 -2.30
N ARG A 468 10.24 13.33 -2.87
CA ARG A 468 10.37 13.49 -4.35
C ARG A 468 11.68 12.93 -4.91
N GLY A 469 12.71 12.75 -4.09
CA GLY A 469 13.95 12.07 -4.48
C GLY A 469 13.77 10.56 -4.65
N LEU A 470 12.72 9.98 -4.05
CA LEU A 470 12.40 8.56 -4.16
C LEU A 470 11.54 8.23 -5.39
N ILE A 471 10.94 9.22 -6.05
CA ILE A 471 10.22 9.02 -7.30
C ILE A 471 11.17 8.41 -8.35
N GLY A 472 10.83 7.19 -8.85
CA GLY A 472 11.66 6.43 -9.78
C GLY A 472 12.95 5.85 -9.18
N PHE A 473 13.18 5.96 -7.88
CA PHE A 473 14.34 5.38 -7.21
C PHE A 473 14.37 3.86 -7.30
N ARG A 474 13.24 3.20 -7.11
CA ARG A 474 13.14 1.74 -7.07
C ARG A 474 13.67 1.09 -8.36
N THR A 475 13.31 1.64 -9.50
CA THR A 475 13.74 1.13 -10.81
C THR A 475 15.26 1.28 -10.99
N ASP A 476 15.81 2.44 -10.66
CA ASP A 476 17.26 2.68 -10.74
C ASP A 476 18.02 1.78 -9.76
N PHE A 477 17.54 1.67 -8.53
CA PHE A 477 18.14 0.88 -7.47
C PHE A 477 18.19 -0.62 -7.80
N LEU A 478 17.07 -1.21 -8.24
CA LEU A 478 17.01 -2.61 -8.62
C LEU A 478 17.91 -2.92 -9.83
N THR A 479 17.97 -1.99 -10.79
CA THR A 479 18.88 -2.12 -11.93
C THR A 479 20.35 -2.09 -11.49
N LEU A 480 20.69 -1.15 -10.62
CA LEU A 480 22.05 -0.95 -10.11
C LEU A 480 22.52 -2.12 -9.25
N THR A 481 21.65 -2.66 -8.40
CA THR A 481 21.94 -3.79 -7.50
C THR A 481 21.65 -5.15 -8.14
N ARG A 482 21.27 -5.19 -9.41
CA ARG A 482 20.84 -6.41 -10.14
C ARG A 482 19.74 -7.19 -9.41
N GLY A 483 18.86 -6.46 -8.72
CA GLY A 483 17.75 -7.02 -7.95
C GLY A 483 18.12 -7.63 -6.60
N THR A 484 19.38 -7.53 -6.14
CA THR A 484 19.81 -8.11 -4.86
C THR A 484 19.61 -7.17 -3.68
N GLY A 485 19.59 -5.84 -3.91
CA GLY A 485 19.43 -4.86 -2.83
C GLY A 485 17.99 -4.77 -2.33
N ILE A 486 17.84 -4.47 -1.05
CA ILE A 486 16.57 -4.20 -0.38
C ILE A 486 16.58 -2.74 0.05
N ALA A 487 15.50 -2.01 -0.24
CA ALA A 487 15.38 -0.61 0.12
C ALA A 487 13.96 -0.32 0.61
N ASN A 488 13.87 0.32 1.77
CA ASN A 488 12.60 0.68 2.40
C ASN A 488 12.66 2.11 2.92
N ALA A 489 11.56 2.84 2.77
CA ALA A 489 11.44 4.21 3.22
C ALA A 489 10.19 4.39 4.08
N VAL A 490 10.29 5.27 5.08
CA VAL A 490 9.21 5.63 5.99
C VAL A 490 9.21 7.15 6.17
N PHE A 491 8.03 7.75 6.16
CA PHE A 491 7.87 9.19 6.35
C PHE A 491 8.47 9.67 7.68
N ASP A 492 9.32 10.71 7.61
CA ASP A 492 10.07 11.28 8.75
C ASP A 492 9.71 12.76 9.04
N GLY A 493 8.64 13.25 8.46
CA GLY A 493 8.16 14.62 8.69
C GLY A 493 8.47 15.61 7.57
N TYR A 494 8.18 16.89 7.84
CA TYR A 494 8.40 17.98 6.89
C TYR A 494 9.69 18.75 7.23
N ARG A 495 10.54 18.97 6.22
CA ARG A 495 11.78 19.75 6.36
C ARG A 495 11.86 20.82 5.25
N PRO A 496 12.70 21.86 5.42
CA PRO A 496 12.87 22.88 4.38
C PRO A 496 13.23 22.29 3.03
N TRP A 497 12.71 22.91 1.96
CA TRP A 497 12.96 22.53 0.58
C TRP A 497 14.45 22.30 0.27
N ALA A 498 14.82 21.12 -0.20
CA ALA A 498 16.22 20.68 -0.42
C ALA A 498 16.85 21.19 -1.74
N GLY A 499 16.14 22.02 -2.50
CA GLY A 499 16.61 22.51 -3.79
C GLY A 499 16.21 21.59 -4.96
N GLU A 500 16.70 21.83 -6.16
CA GLU A 500 16.33 21.05 -7.35
C GLU A 500 16.87 19.61 -7.30
N ILE A 501 16.02 18.66 -7.68
CA ILE A 501 16.37 17.26 -7.92
C ILE A 501 16.01 16.94 -9.37
N ARG A 502 16.97 16.47 -10.15
CA ARG A 502 16.74 15.99 -11.51
C ARG A 502 16.47 14.49 -11.47
N ALA A 503 15.20 14.11 -11.44
CA ALA A 503 14.80 12.71 -11.41
C ALA A 503 15.07 11.97 -12.74
N ARG A 504 15.04 12.66 -13.87
CA ARG A 504 15.21 12.06 -15.19
C ARG A 504 16.26 12.82 -16.02
N HIS A 505 17.25 12.08 -16.52
CA HIS A 505 18.33 12.60 -17.38
C HIS A 505 18.10 12.36 -18.87
N THR A 506 17.09 11.58 -19.24
CA THR A 506 16.74 11.18 -20.61
C THR A 506 15.55 11.98 -21.11
N GLY A 507 15.48 12.21 -22.42
CA GLY A 507 14.32 12.79 -23.08
C GLY A 507 13.32 11.73 -23.56
N SER A 508 12.30 12.17 -24.28
CA SER A 508 11.27 11.33 -24.89
C SER A 508 11.41 11.30 -26.41
N LEU A 509 11.16 10.13 -27.02
CA LEU A 509 10.81 10.04 -28.44
C LEU A 509 9.30 10.28 -28.55
N VAL A 510 8.91 11.33 -29.24
CA VAL A 510 7.51 11.79 -29.33
C VAL A 510 7.02 11.63 -30.76
N SER A 511 5.87 10.99 -30.96
CA SER A 511 5.25 10.86 -32.28
C SER A 511 4.84 12.24 -32.81
N ASP A 512 5.23 12.55 -34.08
CA ASP A 512 4.93 13.82 -34.74
C ASP A 512 3.58 13.82 -35.46
N ARG A 513 2.87 12.68 -35.52
CA ARG A 513 1.60 12.53 -36.24
C ARG A 513 0.78 11.33 -35.79
N THR A 514 -0.47 11.32 -36.25
CA THR A 514 -1.40 10.20 -36.09
C THR A 514 -1.23 9.19 -37.22
N GLY A 515 -1.29 7.89 -36.88
CA GLY A 515 -1.22 6.79 -37.87
C GLY A 515 -0.90 5.45 -37.20
N SER A 516 -0.66 4.43 -37.99
CA SER A 516 -0.22 3.13 -37.53
C SER A 516 1.31 3.02 -37.54
N ILE A 517 1.90 2.50 -36.50
CA ILE A 517 3.35 2.33 -36.35
C ILE A 517 3.85 1.26 -37.31
N THR A 518 4.91 1.58 -38.06
CA THR A 518 5.47 0.68 -39.08
C THR A 518 6.79 0.05 -38.62
N PRO A 519 7.06 -1.23 -38.96
CA PRO A 519 8.36 -1.85 -38.69
C PRO A 519 9.51 -1.06 -39.31
N PHE A 520 9.29 -0.55 -40.52
CA PHE A 520 10.29 0.21 -41.26
C PHE A 520 10.73 1.50 -40.54
N ALA A 521 9.77 2.25 -39.99
CA ALA A 521 10.09 3.47 -39.23
C ALA A 521 10.84 3.12 -37.93
N MET A 522 10.43 2.08 -37.23
CA MET A 522 11.11 1.64 -36.00
C MET A 522 12.55 1.21 -36.25
N MET A 523 12.80 0.46 -37.33
CA MET A 523 14.16 0.08 -37.72
C MET A 523 15.05 1.30 -38.02
N GLN A 524 14.52 2.30 -38.72
CA GLN A 524 15.27 3.53 -39.01
C GLN A 524 15.56 4.38 -37.76
N LEU A 525 14.78 4.23 -36.74
CA LEU A 525 14.87 5.00 -35.49
C LEU A 525 15.52 4.20 -34.35
N SER A 526 15.93 2.95 -34.57
CA SER A 526 16.50 2.07 -33.54
C SER A 526 17.72 2.68 -32.84
N ASP A 527 18.56 3.42 -33.57
CA ASP A 527 19.73 4.12 -33.02
C ASP A 527 19.38 5.36 -32.18
N ARG A 528 18.12 5.80 -32.19
CA ARG A 528 17.67 7.02 -31.50
C ARG A 528 17.23 6.76 -30.07
N GLY A 529 16.92 5.51 -29.73
CA GLY A 529 16.51 5.14 -28.38
C GLY A 529 15.73 3.84 -28.31
N GLN A 530 15.17 3.57 -27.14
CA GLN A 530 14.38 2.37 -26.88
C GLN A 530 12.88 2.67 -26.97
N PHE A 531 12.14 1.84 -27.67
CA PHE A 531 10.70 2.03 -27.88
C PHE A 531 9.86 1.38 -26.80
N PHE A 532 8.66 1.95 -26.55
CA PHE A 532 7.58 1.42 -25.71
C PHE A 532 6.47 0.76 -26.52
N VAL A 533 6.50 0.91 -27.83
CA VAL A 533 5.41 0.59 -28.76
C VAL A 533 5.82 -0.51 -29.72
N GLU A 534 4.83 -1.24 -30.24
CA GLU A 534 5.01 -2.30 -31.21
C GLU A 534 4.53 -1.89 -32.61
N PRO A 535 5.06 -2.51 -33.68
CA PRO A 535 4.54 -2.33 -35.02
C PRO A 535 3.05 -2.71 -35.12
N GLY A 536 2.28 -1.94 -35.87
CA GLY A 536 0.85 -2.15 -36.06
C GLY A 536 -0.04 -1.47 -35.03
N GLN A 537 0.52 -0.95 -33.94
CA GLN A 537 -0.24 -0.16 -32.97
C GLN A 537 -0.57 1.22 -33.54
N ASP A 538 -1.73 1.76 -33.16
CA ASP A 538 -2.09 3.15 -33.47
C ASP A 538 -1.34 4.13 -32.57
N THR A 539 -0.90 5.23 -33.17
CA THR A 539 -0.24 6.36 -32.48
C THR A 539 -0.88 7.68 -32.90
N TYR A 540 -0.60 8.70 -32.11
CA TYR A 540 -1.06 10.08 -32.40
C TYR A 540 0.02 11.11 -32.08
N GLU A 541 -0.11 12.31 -32.63
CA GLU A 541 0.81 13.43 -32.36
C GLU A 541 0.87 13.71 -30.84
N GLY A 542 2.07 13.74 -30.28
CA GLY A 542 2.28 13.96 -28.85
C GLY A 542 2.33 12.69 -27.98
N GLN A 543 2.07 11.50 -28.52
CA GLN A 543 2.32 10.25 -27.80
C GLN A 543 3.82 10.03 -27.64
N VAL A 544 4.26 9.67 -26.43
CA VAL A 544 5.63 9.24 -26.17
C VAL A 544 5.77 7.78 -26.59
N VAL A 545 6.60 7.52 -27.56
CA VAL A 545 6.79 6.20 -28.17
C VAL A 545 8.07 5.50 -27.73
N GLY A 546 8.93 6.20 -26.97
CA GLY A 546 10.19 5.63 -26.46
C GLY A 546 11.04 6.63 -25.68
N ILE A 547 12.18 6.14 -25.19
CA ILE A 547 13.20 6.90 -24.47
C ILE A 547 14.23 7.45 -25.45
N ASN A 548 14.52 8.76 -25.37
CA ASN A 548 15.67 9.35 -26.01
C ASN A 548 16.85 9.35 -25.01
N PRO A 549 18.02 8.74 -25.32
CA PRO A 549 19.20 8.78 -24.44
C PRO A 549 19.70 10.20 -24.15
N ARG A 550 19.37 11.17 -25.01
CA ARG A 550 19.69 12.59 -24.78
C ARG A 550 18.63 13.23 -23.89
N ALA A 551 19.02 14.28 -23.17
CA ALA A 551 18.12 15.00 -22.25
C ALA A 551 16.94 15.74 -22.91
N GLU A 552 17.00 15.97 -24.23
CA GLU A 552 15.95 16.68 -24.96
C GLU A 552 15.00 15.71 -25.65
N ASP A 553 13.72 16.10 -25.72
CA ASP A 553 12.73 15.36 -26.49
C ASP A 553 13.02 15.43 -27.97
N LEU A 554 12.70 14.37 -28.69
CA LEU A 554 12.85 14.26 -30.13
C LEU A 554 11.51 13.86 -30.75
N ASP A 555 10.94 14.77 -31.57
CA ASP A 555 9.78 14.45 -32.40
C ASP A 555 10.19 13.51 -33.53
N VAL A 556 9.52 12.37 -33.68
CA VAL A 556 9.86 11.29 -34.61
C VAL A 556 8.65 10.83 -35.42
N ASN A 557 8.87 10.46 -36.66
CA ASN A 557 7.84 9.85 -37.50
C ASN A 557 7.92 8.32 -37.44
N VAL A 558 7.08 7.72 -36.60
CA VAL A 558 6.99 6.26 -36.44
C VAL A 558 6.00 5.59 -37.40
N THR A 559 5.30 6.38 -38.21
CA THR A 559 4.30 5.88 -39.17
C THR A 559 4.80 5.82 -40.60
N ARG A 560 6.10 6.09 -40.80
CA ARG A 560 6.69 6.15 -42.14
C ARG A 560 6.72 4.79 -42.81
N GLU A 561 6.08 4.66 -43.97
CA GLU A 561 6.11 3.47 -44.80
C GLU A 561 7.35 3.41 -45.70
N LYS A 562 7.78 2.19 -46.00
CA LYS A 562 8.82 1.97 -47.02
C LYS A 562 8.26 2.34 -48.40
N LYS A 563 8.84 3.31 -49.07
CA LYS A 563 8.47 3.59 -50.48
C LYS A 563 8.80 2.35 -51.33
N LEU A 564 7.79 1.83 -51.99
CA LEU A 564 7.97 0.75 -52.97
C LEU A 564 8.79 1.33 -54.16
N THR A 565 10.03 0.91 -54.28
CA THR A 565 10.86 1.17 -55.48
C THR A 565 10.88 -0.09 -56.32
N ASN A 566 10.73 0.04 -57.65
CA ASN A 566 10.71 -1.07 -58.63
C ASN A 566 12.05 -1.81 -58.78
N MET A 567 13.08 -1.49 -58.00
CA MET A 567 14.37 -2.18 -58.00
C MET A 567 14.46 -3.09 -56.75
N ARG A 568 14.19 -4.36 -56.93
CA ARG A 568 14.63 -5.41 -56.00
C ARG A 568 16.09 -5.76 -56.31
N SER A 569 17.02 -5.41 -55.41
CA SER A 569 18.31 -6.08 -55.38
C SER A 569 18.14 -7.43 -54.67
N SER A 570 18.47 -8.52 -55.33
CA SER A 570 18.27 -9.90 -54.85
C SER A 570 19.27 -10.36 -53.78
N THR A 571 20.02 -9.44 -53.14
CA THR A 571 21.16 -9.80 -52.26
C THR A 571 21.17 -9.16 -50.89
N ALA A 572 20.08 -8.58 -50.41
CA ALA A 572 20.10 -7.95 -49.08
C ALA A 572 18.74 -8.05 -48.36
N ASP A 573 18.25 -9.25 -48.17
CA ASP A 573 17.34 -9.52 -47.02
C ASP A 573 18.21 -9.90 -45.83
N VAL A 574 18.92 -8.93 -45.24
CA VAL A 574 19.38 -9.05 -43.87
C VAL A 574 18.10 -9.01 -43.02
N MET A 575 17.74 -10.10 -42.39
CA MET A 575 16.71 -10.13 -41.37
C MET A 575 17.21 -9.28 -40.17
N GLU A 576 16.95 -7.98 -40.23
CA GLU A 576 17.13 -7.09 -39.08
C GLU A 576 16.00 -7.38 -38.11
N THR A 577 16.34 -7.94 -36.96
CA THR A 577 15.41 -8.20 -35.86
C THR A 577 15.20 -6.89 -35.10
N LEU A 578 13.95 -6.44 -34.99
CA LEU A 578 13.60 -5.31 -34.11
C LEU A 578 13.89 -5.70 -32.65
N ALA A 579 14.52 -4.79 -31.93
CA ALA A 579 14.67 -4.95 -30.48
C ALA A 579 13.28 -5.03 -29.83
N ARG A 580 13.14 -5.88 -28.82
CA ARG A 580 11.89 -5.99 -28.08
C ARG A 580 11.58 -4.65 -27.41
N PRO A 581 10.35 -4.11 -27.57
CA PRO A 581 9.94 -2.89 -26.88
C PRO A 581 9.98 -3.07 -25.35
N LEU A 582 10.23 -1.98 -24.65
CA LEU A 582 10.12 -1.93 -23.21
C LEU A 582 8.63 -1.78 -22.85
N GLU A 583 8.07 -2.79 -22.22
CA GLU A 583 6.71 -2.72 -21.70
C GLU A 583 6.70 -1.90 -20.41
N LEU A 584 5.96 -0.79 -20.41
CA LEU A 584 5.76 0.04 -19.21
C LEU A 584 4.47 -0.36 -18.50
N GLY A 585 4.59 -0.89 -17.26
CA GLY A 585 3.47 -0.99 -16.34
C GLY A 585 3.01 0.42 -15.89
N LEU A 586 1.85 0.51 -15.24
CA LEU A 586 1.30 1.78 -14.78
C LEU A 586 2.27 2.54 -13.86
N GLU A 587 2.83 1.87 -12.87
CA GLU A 587 3.80 2.45 -11.92
C GLU A 587 5.03 3.00 -12.65
N GLN A 588 5.63 2.19 -13.52
CA GLN A 588 6.78 2.58 -14.32
C GLN A 588 6.48 3.75 -15.26
N ALA A 589 5.26 3.80 -15.83
CA ALA A 589 4.84 4.91 -16.67
C ALA A 589 4.68 6.21 -15.87
N MET A 590 4.14 6.13 -14.64
CA MET A 590 4.02 7.27 -13.73
C MET A 590 5.41 7.80 -13.29
N GLU A 591 6.32 6.90 -12.90
CA GLU A 591 7.71 7.24 -12.56
C GLU A 591 8.47 7.87 -13.74
N PHE A 592 8.23 7.36 -14.96
CA PHE A 592 8.88 7.85 -16.18
C PHE A 592 8.43 9.25 -16.58
N CYS A 593 7.21 9.68 -16.25
CA CYS A 593 6.64 10.96 -16.65
C CYS A 593 7.53 12.16 -16.29
N ALA A 594 7.78 13.05 -17.26
CA ALA A 594 8.29 14.39 -17.04
C ALA A 594 7.16 15.35 -16.63
N GLU A 595 7.48 16.58 -16.23
CA GLU A 595 6.47 17.58 -15.81
C GLU A 595 5.49 17.99 -16.91
N ASP A 596 5.92 17.89 -18.17
CA ASP A 596 5.10 18.19 -19.36
C ASP A 596 4.44 16.92 -19.95
N GLU A 597 4.48 15.80 -19.22
CA GLU A 597 3.92 14.52 -19.62
C GLU A 597 2.82 14.05 -18.67
N CYS A 598 2.01 13.14 -19.16
CA CYS A 598 1.03 12.40 -18.36
C CYS A 598 0.86 10.98 -18.89
N VAL A 599 0.37 10.10 -18.04
CA VAL A 599 0.00 8.74 -18.40
C VAL A 599 -1.45 8.72 -18.88
N GLU A 600 -1.68 8.21 -20.07
CA GLU A 600 -3.00 7.84 -20.56
C GLU A 600 -3.28 6.40 -20.12
N VAL A 601 -4.30 6.21 -19.31
CA VAL A 601 -4.72 4.92 -18.75
C VAL A 601 -6.04 4.53 -19.37
N THR A 602 -6.07 3.38 -20.02
CA THR A 602 -7.30 2.77 -20.55
C THR A 602 -7.43 1.35 -20.02
N PRO A 603 -8.61 0.70 -20.07
CA PRO A 603 -8.77 -0.69 -19.63
C PRO A 603 -7.77 -1.66 -20.24
N GLU A 604 -7.32 -1.43 -21.48
CA GLU A 604 -6.45 -2.34 -22.21
C GLU A 604 -4.99 -1.88 -22.24
N VAL A 605 -4.73 -0.57 -22.29
CA VAL A 605 -3.39 -0.05 -22.59
C VAL A 605 -3.04 1.13 -21.69
N VAL A 606 -1.78 1.16 -21.26
CA VAL A 606 -1.13 2.30 -20.59
C VAL A 606 -0.16 2.95 -21.59
N ARG A 607 -0.28 4.26 -21.79
CA ARG A 607 0.59 5.05 -22.69
C ARG A 607 1.09 6.29 -21.97
N VAL A 608 2.31 6.69 -22.29
CA VAL A 608 2.82 8.02 -21.90
C VAL A 608 2.58 9.00 -23.04
N ARG A 609 2.14 10.22 -22.74
CA ARG A 609 1.95 11.27 -23.73
C ARG A 609 2.31 12.65 -23.19
N LYS A 610 2.56 13.58 -24.08
CA LYS A 610 2.67 14.99 -23.70
C LYS A 610 1.30 15.55 -23.26
N VAL A 611 1.30 16.41 -22.25
CA VAL A 611 0.08 17.13 -21.82
C VAL A 611 -0.42 17.98 -22.98
N GLU A 612 0.48 18.74 -23.63
CA GLU A 612 0.20 19.45 -24.87
C GLU A 612 0.61 18.60 -26.07
N LEU A 613 -0.36 18.12 -26.83
CA LEU A 613 -0.11 17.16 -27.91
C LEU A 613 0.62 17.78 -29.10
N THR A 614 0.26 19.02 -29.48
CA THR A 614 0.75 19.66 -30.70
C THR A 614 2.18 20.19 -30.54
N ALA A 615 3.11 19.77 -31.40
CA ALA A 615 4.51 20.16 -31.36
C ALA A 615 4.72 21.68 -31.35
N SER A 616 3.94 22.43 -32.17
CA SER A 616 4.03 23.89 -32.23
C SER A 616 3.61 24.57 -30.91
N LEU A 617 2.63 24.02 -30.20
CA LEU A 617 2.18 24.54 -28.89
C LEU A 617 3.20 24.21 -27.80
N ARG A 618 3.80 23.02 -27.83
CA ARG A 618 4.91 22.64 -26.93
C ARG A 618 6.09 23.60 -27.07
N ALA A 619 6.49 23.91 -28.33
CA ALA A 619 7.58 24.85 -28.58
C ALA A 619 7.27 26.28 -28.07
N ARG A 620 6.02 26.75 -28.22
CA ARG A 620 5.58 28.05 -27.69
C ARG A 620 5.58 28.06 -26.15
N ALA A 621 5.13 26.97 -25.51
CA ALA A 621 5.14 26.84 -24.04
C ALA A 621 6.57 26.89 -23.49
N LYS A 622 7.51 26.15 -24.11
CA LYS A 622 8.94 26.18 -23.75
C LYS A 622 9.56 27.59 -23.91
N ALA A 623 9.22 28.30 -25.00
CA ALA A 623 9.70 29.67 -25.22
C ALA A 623 9.16 30.64 -24.13
N ARG A 624 7.88 30.52 -23.73
CA ARG A 624 7.29 31.34 -22.68
C ARG A 624 7.91 31.06 -21.31
N ALA A 625 8.19 29.81 -21.00
CA ALA A 625 8.85 29.42 -19.74
C ALA A 625 10.27 30.01 -19.65
N LYS A 626 11.05 29.94 -20.75
CA LYS A 626 12.39 30.55 -20.82
C LYS A 626 12.39 32.09 -20.71
N ALA A 627 11.30 32.74 -21.06
CA ALA A 627 11.18 34.21 -20.97
C ALA A 627 10.73 34.68 -19.55
N ARG A 628 10.28 33.78 -18.71
CA ARG A 628 9.85 34.06 -17.30
C ARG A 628 10.93 33.81 -16.25
N ASN A 629 11.92 32.99 -16.59
CA ASN A 629 13.15 32.74 -15.82
C ASN A 629 14.26 33.69 -16.32
#